data_2c3d36c1c55651b9dfe0dd2afa409641
#
_entry.id   2c3d36c1c55651b9dfe0dd2afa409641
#
_cell.length_a   1.000
_cell.length_b   1.000
_cell.length_c   1.000
_cell.angle_alpha   90.00
_cell.angle_beta   90.00
_cell.angle_gamma   90.00
#
_symmetry.space_group_name_H-M   'P 1'
#
loop_
_entity.id
_entity.type
_entity.pdbx_description
1 polymer ?
#
loop_
_entity_poly.entity_id
_entity_poly.type
_entity_poly.pdbx_seq_one_letter_code
_entity_poly.pdbx_strand_id
1 'polypeptide(L)'
;YAANDALIQILTNDPSGYFYKKLVESKMASKINGYSLTLYDPGFSYFELEVPREKNIDSVKREFLLAADNIIGMNFTEEDLTRAKNNILKGIEDAMSKTINFSIGLTEFVGAGDWRLWFLYRDRVEKLTLDDIRSAARKYYKPSNRTYGVFVPDAAPDRTVVKETPDINKLLSGYKGKEVAAQKANFESSIANIKKNTEYGSLPNGAKYALLEKPTKGDKINANISIPFGDETSLSNKSL
;
A
#
# COMPACT_ATOMS: atom_id res chain seq x y z
N TYR A 1 -6.21 -16.42 -4.61
CA TYR A 1 -5.14 -15.48 -4.37
C TYR A 1 -3.98 -16.15 -3.64
N ALA A 2 -4.13 -16.63 -2.40
CA ALA A 2 -3.04 -17.25 -1.62
C ALA A 2 -2.26 -18.34 -2.38
N ALA A 3 -2.96 -19.24 -3.08
CA ALA A 3 -2.30 -20.27 -3.89
C ALA A 3 -1.49 -19.70 -5.06
N ASN A 4 -1.97 -18.60 -5.66
CA ASN A 4 -1.25 -17.93 -6.74
C ASN A 4 0.03 -17.25 -6.23
N ASP A 5 -0.03 -16.60 -5.07
CA ASP A 5 1.16 -16.00 -4.46
C ASP A 5 2.21 -17.04 -4.08
N ALA A 6 1.77 -18.16 -3.47
CA ALA A 6 2.68 -19.25 -3.17
C ALA A 6 3.30 -19.84 -4.46
N LEU A 7 2.51 -19.96 -5.53
CA LEU A 7 3.02 -20.42 -6.82
C LEU A 7 4.06 -19.42 -7.38
N ILE A 8 3.83 -18.12 -7.31
CA ILE A 8 4.81 -17.11 -7.72
C ILE A 8 6.11 -17.26 -6.92
N GLN A 9 6.03 -17.45 -5.60
CA GLN A 9 7.22 -17.72 -4.77
C GLN A 9 7.97 -18.99 -5.22
N ILE A 10 7.27 -20.07 -5.53
CA ILE A 10 7.86 -21.30 -6.05
C ILE A 10 8.56 -21.06 -7.39
N LEU A 11 8.03 -20.18 -8.21
CA LEU A 11 8.57 -19.89 -9.54
C LEU A 11 9.76 -18.94 -9.52
N THR A 12 9.77 -17.93 -8.64
CA THR A 12 10.70 -16.79 -8.75
C THR A 12 11.68 -16.62 -7.59
N ASN A 13 11.51 -17.35 -6.47
CA ASN A 13 12.35 -17.17 -5.29
C ASN A 13 13.84 -17.42 -5.59
N ASP A 14 14.70 -16.52 -5.18
CA ASP A 14 16.16 -16.65 -5.26
C ASP A 14 16.69 -17.44 -4.03
N PRO A 15 17.53 -18.48 -4.23
CA PRO A 15 17.98 -19.08 -5.49
C PRO A 15 17.15 -20.30 -5.95
N SER A 16 16.10 -20.66 -5.25
CA SER A 16 15.42 -21.95 -5.38
C SER A 16 14.34 -21.99 -6.46
N GLY A 17 13.88 -20.82 -6.96
CA GLY A 17 12.75 -20.71 -7.88
C GLY A 17 13.00 -21.35 -9.25
N TYR A 18 11.94 -21.88 -9.84
CA TYR A 18 12.01 -22.54 -11.14
C TYR A 18 12.54 -21.63 -12.25
N PHE A 19 12.01 -20.42 -12.35
CA PHE A 19 12.48 -19.43 -13.32
C PHE A 19 13.90 -18.93 -12.99
N TYR A 20 14.23 -18.79 -11.69
CA TYR A 20 15.57 -18.43 -11.27
C TYR A 20 16.59 -19.46 -11.82
N LYS A 21 16.39 -20.73 -11.54
CA LYS A 21 17.27 -21.80 -12.01
C LYS A 21 17.37 -21.87 -13.53
N LYS A 22 16.22 -21.73 -14.22
CA LYS A 22 16.19 -21.82 -15.68
C LYS A 22 16.84 -20.64 -16.39
N LEU A 23 16.73 -19.42 -15.87
CA LEU A 23 17.05 -18.19 -16.59
C LEU A 23 18.19 -17.40 -15.96
N VAL A 24 18.26 -17.33 -14.64
CA VAL A 24 19.29 -16.55 -13.94
C VAL A 24 20.53 -17.40 -13.71
N GLU A 25 20.40 -18.58 -13.16
CA GLU A 25 21.51 -19.50 -12.92
C GLU A 25 22.20 -19.93 -14.24
N SER A 26 21.41 -20.08 -15.33
CA SER A 26 21.92 -20.30 -16.69
C SER A 26 22.52 -19.05 -17.34
N LYS A 27 22.52 -17.89 -16.65
CA LYS A 27 23.04 -16.60 -17.13
C LYS A 27 22.33 -16.06 -18.38
N MET A 28 21.10 -16.44 -18.62
CA MET A 28 20.25 -15.86 -19.67
C MET A 28 19.67 -14.51 -19.23
N ALA A 29 19.30 -14.40 -17.97
CA ALA A 29 18.85 -13.15 -17.34
C ALA A 29 19.75 -12.85 -16.14
N SER A 30 19.81 -11.58 -15.72
CA SER A 30 20.47 -11.16 -14.50
C SER A 30 19.56 -11.25 -13.29
N LYS A 31 18.24 -11.16 -13.50
CA LYS A 31 17.25 -11.17 -12.44
C LYS A 31 15.89 -11.63 -12.94
N ILE A 32 15.12 -12.23 -12.05
CA ILE A 32 13.69 -12.52 -12.21
C ILE A 32 12.94 -12.01 -10.99
N ASN A 33 11.86 -11.29 -11.21
CA ASN A 33 10.90 -10.90 -10.19
C ASN A 33 9.52 -11.44 -10.55
N GLY A 34 8.71 -11.69 -9.54
CA GLY A 34 7.31 -12.05 -9.72
C GLY A 34 6.47 -11.55 -8.56
N TYR A 35 5.29 -11.04 -8.89
CA TYR A 35 4.31 -10.62 -7.89
C TYR A 35 2.90 -10.72 -8.47
N SER A 36 1.90 -10.71 -7.61
CA SER A 36 0.51 -10.53 -8.00
C SER A 36 -0.07 -9.25 -7.42
N LEU A 37 -0.90 -8.59 -8.20
CA LEU A 37 -1.72 -7.48 -7.74
C LEU A 37 -3.09 -8.00 -7.32
N THR A 38 -3.39 -7.82 -6.04
CA THR A 38 -4.71 -8.10 -5.48
C THR A 38 -5.50 -6.81 -5.46
N LEU A 39 -6.58 -6.81 -6.23
CA LEU A 39 -7.47 -5.67 -6.35
C LEU A 39 -8.86 -6.07 -5.86
N TYR A 40 -9.76 -5.11 -5.71
CA TYR A 40 -11.19 -5.36 -5.52
C TYR A 40 -11.76 -6.11 -6.74
N ASP A 41 -11.41 -5.64 -7.93
CA ASP A 41 -11.64 -6.34 -9.20
C ASP A 41 -10.56 -7.40 -9.46
N PRO A 42 -10.74 -8.28 -10.48
CA PRO A 42 -9.72 -9.24 -10.84
C PRO A 42 -8.36 -8.61 -11.10
N GLY A 43 -7.35 -9.06 -10.37
CA GLY A 43 -5.97 -8.63 -10.53
C GLY A 43 -5.20 -9.45 -11.55
N PHE A 44 -3.88 -9.33 -11.57
CA PHE A 44 -3.00 -10.06 -12.47
C PHE A 44 -1.71 -10.51 -11.78
N SER A 45 -1.06 -11.51 -12.35
CA SER A 45 0.31 -11.92 -11.99
C SER A 45 1.29 -11.30 -12.98
N TYR A 46 2.40 -10.81 -12.48
CA TYR A 46 3.43 -10.15 -13.27
C TYR A 46 4.78 -10.83 -13.03
N PHE A 47 5.50 -11.05 -14.12
CA PHE A 47 6.87 -11.54 -14.11
C PHE A 47 7.74 -10.60 -14.93
N GLU A 48 8.88 -10.26 -14.39
CA GLU A 48 9.83 -9.35 -15.00
C GLU A 48 11.23 -9.99 -15.03
N LEU A 49 11.84 -10.01 -16.20
CA LEU A 49 13.22 -10.45 -16.41
C LEU A 49 14.08 -9.26 -16.80
N GLU A 50 15.21 -9.12 -16.11
CA GLU A 50 16.28 -8.24 -16.55
C GLU A 50 17.26 -9.05 -17.41
N VAL A 51 17.39 -8.64 -18.68
CA VAL A 51 18.24 -9.33 -19.66
C VAL A 51 19.45 -8.45 -19.98
N PRO A 52 20.70 -8.94 -19.79
CA PRO A 52 21.90 -8.19 -20.16
C PRO A 52 21.92 -7.85 -21.66
N ARG A 53 22.43 -6.67 -22.01
CA ARG A 53 22.42 -6.14 -23.39
C ARG A 53 23.09 -7.04 -24.42
N GLU A 54 24.11 -7.77 -24.00
CA GLU A 54 24.86 -8.69 -24.85
C GLU A 54 24.13 -9.99 -25.15
N LYS A 55 23.01 -10.25 -24.49
CA LYS A 55 22.20 -11.46 -24.72
C LYS A 55 21.20 -11.26 -25.84
N ASN A 56 20.96 -12.32 -26.59
CA ASN A 56 19.92 -12.34 -27.61
C ASN A 56 18.54 -12.42 -26.93
N ILE A 57 17.79 -11.32 -26.98
CA ILE A 57 16.50 -11.18 -26.29
C ILE A 57 15.45 -12.17 -26.81
N ASP A 58 15.48 -12.53 -28.11
CA ASP A 58 14.53 -13.48 -28.67
C ASP A 58 14.77 -14.90 -28.17
N SER A 59 16.04 -15.25 -27.93
CA SER A 59 16.39 -16.53 -27.31
C SER A 59 15.92 -16.60 -25.86
N VAL A 60 16.15 -15.54 -25.08
CA VAL A 60 15.68 -15.46 -23.68
C VAL A 60 14.14 -15.51 -23.62
N LYS A 61 13.47 -14.75 -24.50
CA LYS A 61 12.02 -14.78 -24.66
C LYS A 61 11.51 -16.19 -24.88
N ARG A 62 12.07 -16.89 -25.87
CA ARG A 62 11.65 -18.25 -26.18
C ARG A 62 11.78 -19.18 -24.99
N GLU A 63 12.93 -19.17 -24.30
CA GLU A 63 13.14 -20.00 -23.12
C GLU A 63 12.22 -19.65 -21.96
N PHE A 64 11.97 -18.36 -21.73
CA PHE A 64 11.00 -17.91 -20.72
C PHE A 64 9.58 -18.38 -21.05
N LEU A 65 9.13 -18.25 -22.31
CA LEU A 65 7.81 -18.69 -22.72
C LEU A 65 7.66 -20.21 -22.61
N LEU A 66 8.67 -20.98 -23.01
CA LEU A 66 8.68 -22.43 -22.82
C LEU A 66 8.62 -22.81 -21.33
N ALA A 67 9.38 -22.13 -20.49
CA ALA A 67 9.33 -22.34 -19.05
C ALA A 67 7.95 -21.99 -18.47
N ALA A 68 7.34 -20.91 -18.93
CA ALA A 68 5.99 -20.49 -18.51
C ALA A 68 4.90 -21.50 -18.95
N ASP A 69 5.03 -22.08 -20.15
CA ASP A 69 4.08 -23.08 -20.65
C ASP A 69 4.19 -24.40 -19.85
N ASN A 70 5.37 -24.72 -19.34
CA ASN A 70 5.60 -25.92 -18.52
C ASN A 70 5.01 -25.83 -17.11
N ILE A 71 4.63 -24.64 -16.61
CA ILE A 71 4.08 -24.47 -15.25
C ILE A 71 2.91 -25.41 -14.98
N ILE A 72 2.02 -25.58 -15.94
CA ILE A 72 0.80 -26.40 -15.80
C ILE A 72 1.15 -27.88 -15.53
N GLY A 73 2.23 -28.37 -16.11
CA GLY A 73 2.72 -29.76 -15.98
C GLY A 73 3.80 -29.98 -14.91
N MET A 74 4.18 -28.94 -14.16
CA MET A 74 5.23 -29.06 -13.17
C MET A 74 4.87 -30.02 -12.03
N ASN A 75 5.87 -30.77 -11.59
CA ASN A 75 5.78 -31.55 -10.35
C ASN A 75 6.21 -30.69 -9.17
N PHE A 76 5.28 -30.01 -8.54
CA PHE A 76 5.49 -29.25 -7.30
C PHE A 76 5.69 -30.20 -6.13
N THR A 77 6.68 -29.91 -5.26
CA THR A 77 7.01 -30.71 -4.09
C THR A 77 6.49 -30.07 -2.79
N GLU A 78 6.35 -30.89 -1.74
CA GLU A 78 6.00 -30.38 -0.39
C GLU A 78 7.09 -29.43 0.15
N GLU A 79 8.34 -29.64 -0.23
CA GLU A 79 9.44 -28.74 0.14
C GLU A 79 9.27 -27.35 -0.51
N ASP A 80 8.92 -27.29 -1.79
CA ASP A 80 8.63 -26.02 -2.48
C ASP A 80 7.47 -25.27 -1.84
N LEU A 81 6.39 -26.00 -1.54
CA LEU A 81 5.22 -25.43 -0.87
C LEU A 81 5.56 -24.91 0.52
N THR A 82 6.26 -25.71 1.32
CA THR A 82 6.66 -25.33 2.70
C THR A 82 7.53 -24.08 2.68
N ARG A 83 8.50 -24.01 1.77
CA ARG A 83 9.38 -22.84 1.62
C ARG A 83 8.59 -21.59 1.23
N ALA A 84 7.67 -21.71 0.26
CA ALA A 84 6.82 -20.60 -0.16
C ALA A 84 5.91 -20.10 0.98
N LYS A 85 5.27 -21.01 1.72
CA LYS A 85 4.45 -20.68 2.88
C LYS A 85 5.26 -19.94 3.94
N ASN A 86 6.42 -20.46 4.30
CA ASN A 86 7.29 -19.88 5.33
C ASN A 86 7.75 -18.46 4.93
N ASN A 87 8.10 -18.23 3.67
CA ASN A 87 8.50 -16.92 3.19
C ASN A 87 7.33 -15.90 3.27
N ILE A 88 6.14 -16.30 2.86
CA ILE A 88 4.95 -15.44 2.91
C ILE A 88 4.57 -15.13 4.36
N LEU A 89 4.48 -16.15 5.22
CA LEU A 89 4.08 -16.00 6.61
C LEU A 89 5.08 -15.15 7.40
N LYS A 90 6.38 -15.37 7.17
CA LYS A 90 7.42 -14.51 7.74
C LYS A 90 7.28 -13.05 7.29
N GLY A 91 7.01 -12.82 6.00
CA GLY A 91 6.76 -11.46 5.49
C GLY A 91 5.57 -10.77 6.15
N ILE A 92 4.50 -11.52 6.41
CA ILE A 92 3.32 -11.03 7.16
C ILE A 92 3.69 -10.69 8.61
N GLU A 93 4.42 -11.58 9.29
CA GLU A 93 4.86 -11.37 10.67
C GLU A 93 5.79 -10.16 10.79
N ASP A 94 6.77 -10.04 9.89
CA ASP A 94 7.67 -8.89 9.81
C ASP A 94 6.91 -7.57 9.57
N ALA A 95 5.88 -7.59 8.72
CA ALA A 95 5.04 -6.43 8.50
C ALA A 95 4.21 -6.07 9.74
N MET A 96 3.63 -7.07 10.42
CA MET A 96 2.84 -6.86 11.63
C MET A 96 3.68 -6.35 12.81
N SER A 97 4.97 -6.68 12.85
CA SER A 97 5.89 -6.21 13.90
C SER A 97 6.24 -4.71 13.82
N LYS A 98 5.96 -4.07 12.68
CA LYS A 98 6.29 -2.66 12.41
C LYS A 98 5.03 -1.87 12.13
N THR A 99 4.69 -0.92 13.01
CA THR A 99 3.45 -0.13 12.94
C THR A 99 3.18 0.47 11.55
N ILE A 100 4.20 1.04 10.90
CA ILE A 100 4.04 1.64 9.58
C ILE A 100 3.71 0.58 8.53
N ASN A 101 4.45 -0.54 8.50
CA ASN A 101 4.24 -1.61 7.53
C ASN A 101 2.87 -2.29 7.76
N PHE A 102 2.49 -2.47 9.02
CA PHE A 102 1.17 -2.98 9.39
C PHE A 102 0.05 -2.05 8.87
N SER A 103 0.21 -0.74 9.09
CA SER A 103 -0.79 0.24 8.61
C SER A 103 -0.90 0.25 7.09
N ILE A 104 0.23 0.24 6.37
CA ILE A 104 0.23 0.17 4.90
C ILE A 104 -0.44 -1.12 4.43
N GLY A 105 -0.04 -2.28 5.00
CA GLY A 105 -0.65 -3.57 4.65
C GLY A 105 -2.17 -3.59 4.87
N LEU A 106 -2.65 -3.03 5.99
CA LEU A 106 -4.10 -2.90 6.22
C LEU A 106 -4.79 -2.05 5.15
N THR A 107 -4.19 -0.94 4.71
CA THR A 107 -4.80 -0.08 3.69
C THR A 107 -4.95 -0.78 2.35
N GLU A 108 -3.99 -1.65 1.96
CA GLU A 108 -4.09 -2.47 0.75
C GLU A 108 -5.31 -3.39 0.81
N PHE A 109 -5.53 -4.07 1.94
CA PHE A 109 -6.69 -4.95 2.08
C PHE A 109 -8.02 -4.19 2.27
N VAL A 110 -8.01 -2.99 2.85
CA VAL A 110 -9.17 -2.08 2.82
C VAL A 110 -9.52 -1.71 1.38
N GLY A 111 -8.52 -1.38 0.56
CA GLY A 111 -8.68 -1.13 -0.88
C GLY A 111 -9.25 -2.33 -1.64
N ALA A 112 -8.90 -3.55 -1.24
CA ALA A 112 -9.45 -4.80 -1.77
C ALA A 112 -10.86 -5.14 -1.23
N GLY A 113 -11.41 -4.31 -0.32
CA GLY A 113 -12.79 -4.41 0.17
C GLY A 113 -12.96 -4.52 1.68
N ASP A 114 -12.04 -5.16 2.41
CA ASP A 114 -12.14 -5.31 3.86
C ASP A 114 -10.77 -5.65 4.48
N TRP A 115 -10.38 -4.94 5.55
CA TRP A 115 -9.11 -5.17 6.25
C TRP A 115 -8.95 -6.59 6.80
N ARG A 116 -10.03 -7.29 7.14
CA ARG A 116 -10.03 -8.69 7.63
C ARG A 116 -9.53 -9.68 6.58
N LEU A 117 -9.54 -9.30 5.30
CA LEU A 117 -9.00 -10.12 4.22
C LEU A 117 -7.51 -10.43 4.41
N TRP A 118 -6.74 -9.57 5.11
CA TRP A 118 -5.35 -9.85 5.42
C TRP A 118 -5.19 -11.07 6.32
N PHE A 119 -5.99 -11.15 7.38
CA PHE A 119 -5.95 -12.28 8.29
C PHE A 119 -6.48 -13.55 7.63
N LEU A 120 -7.55 -13.44 6.86
CA LEU A 120 -8.05 -14.53 6.04
C LEU A 120 -7.02 -15.03 5.02
N TYR A 121 -6.26 -14.13 4.42
CA TYR A 121 -5.15 -14.46 3.52
C TYR A 121 -4.07 -15.26 4.24
N ARG A 122 -3.60 -14.81 5.41
CA ARG A 122 -2.65 -15.52 6.26
C ARG A 122 -3.14 -16.93 6.56
N ASP A 123 -4.35 -17.06 7.07
CA ASP A 123 -4.94 -18.36 7.44
C ASP A 123 -5.10 -19.31 6.24
N ARG A 124 -5.34 -18.75 5.05
CA ARG A 124 -5.36 -19.52 3.81
C ARG A 124 -3.98 -19.97 3.38
N VAL A 125 -2.95 -19.12 3.50
CA VAL A 125 -1.56 -19.51 3.23
C VAL A 125 -1.14 -20.67 4.12
N GLU A 126 -1.45 -20.65 5.39
CA GLU A 126 -1.16 -21.75 6.35
C GLU A 126 -1.76 -23.08 5.91
N LYS A 127 -2.95 -23.05 5.31
CA LYS A 127 -3.71 -24.25 4.92
C LYS A 127 -3.48 -24.71 3.48
N LEU A 128 -2.63 -24.03 2.70
CA LEU A 128 -2.37 -24.40 1.32
C LEU A 128 -1.85 -25.83 1.17
N THR A 129 -2.34 -26.49 0.15
CA THR A 129 -1.94 -27.82 -0.29
C THR A 129 -1.30 -27.80 -1.69
N LEU A 130 -0.63 -28.86 -2.08
CA LEU A 130 -0.11 -29.00 -3.45
C LEU A 130 -1.21 -28.97 -4.51
N ASP A 131 -2.40 -29.45 -4.16
CA ASP A 131 -3.53 -29.44 -5.09
C ASP A 131 -4.05 -28.02 -5.35
N ASP A 132 -3.98 -27.16 -4.35
CA ASP A 132 -4.27 -25.73 -4.51
C ASP A 132 -3.30 -25.07 -5.48
N ILE A 133 -1.99 -25.38 -5.35
CA ILE A 133 -0.94 -24.87 -6.24
C ILE A 133 -1.16 -25.37 -7.68
N ARG A 134 -1.39 -26.67 -7.86
CA ARG A 134 -1.67 -27.26 -9.17
C ARG A 134 -2.95 -26.69 -9.80
N SER A 135 -3.95 -26.43 -8.98
CA SER A 135 -5.21 -25.83 -9.45
C SER A 135 -5.01 -24.38 -9.90
N ALA A 136 -4.23 -23.58 -9.13
CA ALA A 136 -3.86 -22.21 -9.53
C ALA A 136 -3.07 -22.22 -10.85
N ALA A 137 -2.09 -23.11 -11.01
CA ALA A 137 -1.29 -23.25 -12.22
C ALA A 137 -2.20 -23.53 -13.45
N ARG A 138 -3.06 -24.53 -13.37
CA ARG A 138 -3.98 -24.89 -14.46
C ARG A 138 -5.01 -23.80 -14.78
N LYS A 139 -5.46 -23.06 -13.76
CA LYS A 139 -6.50 -22.05 -13.93
C LYS A 139 -5.96 -20.77 -14.57
N TYR A 140 -4.81 -20.28 -14.12
CA TYR A 140 -4.35 -18.93 -14.43
C TYR A 140 -3.21 -18.87 -15.45
N TYR A 141 -2.32 -19.88 -15.51
CA TYR A 141 -1.10 -19.82 -16.31
C TYR A 141 -1.25 -20.43 -17.71
N LYS A 142 -2.39 -20.20 -18.33
CA LYS A 142 -2.65 -20.64 -19.71
C LYS A 142 -1.97 -19.73 -20.72
N PRO A 143 -1.44 -20.24 -21.84
CA PRO A 143 -0.89 -19.41 -22.92
C PRO A 143 -1.87 -18.35 -23.42
N SER A 144 -3.19 -18.67 -23.47
CA SER A 144 -4.25 -17.76 -23.88
C SER A 144 -4.58 -16.66 -22.86
N ASN A 145 -4.07 -16.76 -21.63
CA ASN A 145 -4.27 -15.80 -20.53
C ASN A 145 -2.98 -15.04 -20.21
N ARG A 146 -2.19 -14.72 -21.24
CA ARG A 146 -0.88 -14.09 -21.06
C ARG A 146 -0.68 -12.95 -22.06
N THR A 147 -0.16 -11.84 -21.55
CA THR A 147 0.39 -10.75 -22.37
C THR A 147 1.90 -10.72 -22.20
N TYR A 148 2.61 -10.51 -23.28
CA TYR A 148 4.06 -10.40 -23.29
C TYR A 148 4.47 -9.03 -23.81
N GLY A 149 5.36 -8.36 -23.12
CA GLY A 149 5.98 -7.09 -23.50
C GLY A 149 7.49 -7.14 -23.42
N VAL A 150 8.18 -6.36 -24.25
CA VAL A 150 9.64 -6.18 -24.19
C VAL A 150 9.91 -4.69 -24.15
N PHE A 151 10.71 -4.29 -23.18
CA PHE A 151 11.31 -2.96 -23.15
C PHE A 151 12.73 -3.05 -23.68
N VAL A 152 12.99 -2.40 -24.81
CA VAL A 152 14.33 -2.32 -25.41
C VAL A 152 14.80 -0.89 -25.29
N PRO A 153 15.93 -0.61 -24.59
CA PRO A 153 16.48 0.73 -24.51
C PRO A 153 16.90 1.25 -25.89
N ASP A 154 16.44 2.42 -26.24
CA ASP A 154 16.91 3.12 -27.45
C ASP A 154 18.31 3.68 -27.21
N ALA A 155 19.21 3.45 -28.18
CA ALA A 155 20.58 3.98 -28.14
C ALA A 155 20.67 5.50 -28.37
N ALA A 156 19.69 6.06 -29.08
CA ALA A 156 19.62 7.48 -29.42
C ALA A 156 18.19 8.02 -29.23
N PRO A 157 17.67 8.00 -27.99
CA PRO A 157 16.30 8.40 -27.74
C PRO A 157 16.10 9.88 -28.03
N ASP A 158 15.07 10.22 -28.78
CA ASP A 158 14.60 11.60 -28.92
C ASP A 158 13.93 12.04 -27.60
N ARG A 159 14.68 12.77 -26.79
CA ARG A 159 14.23 13.25 -25.49
C ARG A 159 14.06 14.74 -25.48
N THR A 160 12.99 15.21 -24.87
CA THR A 160 12.86 16.63 -24.52
C THR A 160 14.04 17.07 -23.68
N VAL A 161 14.68 18.15 -24.07
CA VAL A 161 15.76 18.78 -23.29
C VAL A 161 15.18 19.26 -21.97
N VAL A 162 15.59 18.63 -20.89
CA VAL A 162 15.26 19.10 -19.54
C VAL A 162 16.20 20.27 -19.25
N LYS A 163 15.62 21.46 -19.06
CA LYS A 163 16.39 22.63 -18.64
C LYS A 163 17.06 22.37 -17.30
N GLU A 164 18.24 22.95 -17.11
CA GLU A 164 18.90 22.93 -15.80
C GLU A 164 17.95 23.44 -14.70
N THR A 165 18.05 22.84 -13.54
CA THR A 165 17.29 23.31 -12.37
C THR A 165 17.64 24.75 -12.10
N PRO A 166 16.66 25.67 -12.09
CA PRO A 166 16.95 27.08 -11.84
C PRO A 166 17.57 27.24 -10.44
N ASP A 167 18.43 28.24 -10.29
CA ASP A 167 18.91 28.61 -8.95
C ASP A 167 17.73 29.05 -8.09
N ILE A 168 17.37 28.20 -7.15
CA ILE A 168 16.23 28.40 -6.24
C ILE A 168 16.40 29.66 -5.41
N ASN A 169 17.63 29.98 -4.98
CA ASN A 169 17.90 31.19 -4.21
C ASN A 169 17.62 32.43 -5.05
N LYS A 170 18.06 32.42 -6.31
CA LYS A 170 17.80 33.53 -7.25
C LYS A 170 16.30 33.61 -7.57
N LEU A 171 15.64 32.48 -7.79
CA LEU A 171 14.20 32.44 -8.09
C LEU A 171 13.37 33.00 -6.92
N LEU A 172 13.78 32.70 -5.69
CA LEU A 172 13.07 33.09 -4.47
C LEU A 172 13.56 34.41 -3.85
N SER A 173 14.63 35.04 -4.38
CA SER A 173 15.21 36.25 -3.78
C SER A 173 14.21 37.40 -3.61
N GLY A 174 13.25 37.54 -4.50
CA GLY A 174 12.18 38.55 -4.44
C GLY A 174 10.84 38.04 -3.90
N TYR A 175 10.74 36.78 -3.51
CA TYR A 175 9.49 36.18 -3.08
C TYR A 175 9.14 36.55 -1.64
N LYS A 176 8.16 37.41 -1.46
CA LYS A 176 7.66 37.86 -0.15
C LYS A 176 6.44 37.09 0.35
N GLY A 177 6.05 36.05 -0.34
CA GLY A 177 4.78 35.38 -0.08
C GLY A 177 3.58 36.16 -0.59
N LYS A 178 2.40 35.60 -0.49
CA LYS A 178 1.17 36.34 -0.70
C LYS A 178 1.00 37.29 0.49
N GLU A 179 0.76 38.59 0.23
CA GLU A 179 0.34 39.49 1.33
C GLU A 179 -0.88 38.86 1.99
N VAL A 180 -0.70 38.36 3.19
CA VAL A 180 -1.81 37.94 4.03
C VAL A 180 -2.48 39.26 4.42
N ALA A 181 -3.67 39.52 3.93
CA ALA A 181 -4.51 40.59 4.44
C ALA A 181 -4.42 40.50 5.97
N ALA A 182 -4.05 41.62 6.60
CA ALA A 182 -3.58 41.73 7.97
C ALA A 182 -4.15 40.62 8.87
N GLN A 183 -3.26 39.74 9.38
CA GLN A 183 -3.71 38.70 10.31
C GLN A 183 -4.47 39.41 11.40
N LYS A 184 -5.79 39.13 11.51
CA LYS A 184 -6.57 39.53 12.68
C LYS A 184 -5.69 39.21 13.88
N ALA A 185 -5.40 40.20 14.73
CA ALA A 185 -4.41 40.16 15.79
C ALA A 185 -4.39 38.81 16.50
N ASN A 186 -3.19 38.25 16.71
CA ASN A 186 -3.05 36.98 17.42
C ASN A 186 -3.80 37.07 18.75
N PHE A 187 -4.84 36.25 18.90
CA PHE A 187 -5.58 36.18 20.15
C PHE A 187 -4.69 35.60 21.24
N GLU A 188 -4.44 36.36 22.27
CA GLU A 188 -3.67 35.88 23.43
C GLU A 188 -4.46 34.84 24.20
N SER A 189 -3.95 33.64 24.31
CA SER A 189 -4.64 32.49 24.91
C SER A 189 -4.46 32.40 26.44
N SER A 190 -4.10 33.50 27.13
CA SER A 190 -4.09 33.51 28.60
C SER A 190 -5.50 33.35 29.19
N ILE A 191 -5.59 32.69 30.34
CA ILE A 191 -6.87 32.46 31.03
C ILE A 191 -7.57 33.79 31.33
N ALA A 192 -6.80 34.81 31.69
CA ALA A 192 -7.33 36.16 31.99
C ALA A 192 -7.98 36.77 30.73
N ASN A 193 -7.30 36.68 29.57
CA ASN A 193 -7.82 37.22 28.32
C ASN A 193 -9.01 36.43 27.80
N ILE A 194 -9.00 35.10 27.94
CA ILE A 194 -10.16 34.26 27.58
C ILE A 194 -11.39 34.65 28.41
N LYS A 195 -11.24 34.72 29.75
CA LYS A 195 -12.35 35.12 30.64
C LYS A 195 -12.87 36.51 30.33
N LYS A 196 -11.99 37.47 30.05
CA LYS A 196 -12.37 38.86 29.72
C LYS A 196 -13.16 38.96 28.43
N ASN A 197 -12.84 38.13 27.43
CA ASN A 197 -13.47 38.19 26.11
C ASN A 197 -14.55 37.13 25.90
N THR A 198 -14.88 36.36 26.94
CA THR A 198 -15.99 35.39 26.88
C THR A 198 -17.26 36.01 27.41
N GLU A 199 -18.30 36.07 26.57
CA GLU A 199 -19.64 36.43 26.97
C GLU A 199 -20.37 35.21 27.54
N TYR A 200 -20.97 35.36 28.71
CA TYR A 200 -21.77 34.33 29.36
C TYR A 200 -23.22 34.72 29.43
N GLY A 201 -24.14 33.82 29.14
CA GLY A 201 -25.56 34.09 29.22
C GLY A 201 -26.39 32.82 29.38
N SER A 202 -27.71 33.04 29.41
CA SER A 202 -28.70 31.96 29.48
C SER A 202 -29.81 32.18 28.48
N LEU A 203 -30.24 31.12 27.84
CA LEU A 203 -31.38 31.11 26.94
C LEU A 203 -32.69 31.02 27.73
N PRO A 204 -33.85 31.40 27.13
CA PRO A 204 -35.15 31.34 27.80
C PRO A 204 -35.54 29.94 28.33
N ASN A 205 -34.97 28.89 27.74
CA ASN A 205 -35.14 27.49 28.15
C ASN A 205 -34.21 27.07 29.31
N GLY A 206 -33.43 28.00 29.84
CA GLY A 206 -32.48 27.74 30.95
C GLY A 206 -31.10 27.22 30.52
N ALA A 207 -30.87 26.95 29.24
CA ALA A 207 -29.58 26.55 28.75
C ALA A 207 -28.55 27.70 28.90
N LYS A 208 -27.38 27.39 29.48
CA LYS A 208 -26.29 28.36 29.63
C LYS A 208 -25.40 28.32 28.39
N TYR A 209 -24.90 29.50 28.00
CA TYR A 209 -23.90 29.57 26.93
C TYR A 209 -22.70 30.40 27.32
N ALA A 210 -21.58 30.15 26.64
CA ALA A 210 -20.37 30.95 26.67
C ALA A 210 -19.89 31.17 25.23
N LEU A 211 -19.76 32.44 24.82
CA LEU A 211 -19.34 32.82 23.47
C LEU A 211 -17.96 33.50 23.56
N LEU A 212 -16.99 32.98 22.84
CA LEU A 212 -15.68 33.60 22.72
C LEU A 212 -15.43 33.98 21.26
N GLU A 213 -15.48 35.26 20.98
CA GLU A 213 -15.09 35.78 19.67
C GLU A 213 -13.56 35.84 19.57
N LYS A 214 -12.98 35.08 18.65
CA LYS A 214 -11.57 35.11 18.36
C LYS A 214 -11.31 34.80 16.89
N PRO A 215 -10.22 35.35 16.29
CA PRO A 215 -9.79 34.96 14.97
C PRO A 215 -9.51 33.46 14.90
N THR A 216 -10.07 32.75 13.92
CA THR A 216 -9.81 31.34 13.67
C THR A 216 -9.24 31.16 12.28
N LYS A 217 -8.38 30.16 12.09
CA LYS A 217 -7.84 29.86 10.77
C LYS A 217 -8.97 29.39 9.84
N GLY A 218 -9.23 30.18 8.79
CA GLY A 218 -10.30 29.91 7.82
C GLY A 218 -11.70 30.30 8.31
N ASP A 219 -11.78 31.28 9.24
CA ASP A 219 -13.04 31.82 9.80
C ASP A 219 -14.00 30.73 10.31
N LYS A 220 -13.45 29.66 10.89
CA LYS A 220 -14.23 28.53 11.42
C LYS A 220 -14.90 28.88 12.73
N ILE A 221 -16.16 28.50 12.86
CA ILE A 221 -16.91 28.53 14.12
C ILE A 221 -16.82 27.13 14.74
N ASN A 222 -16.43 27.05 16.02
CA ASN A 222 -16.48 25.81 16.79
C ASN A 222 -17.59 25.95 17.83
N ALA A 223 -18.56 25.05 17.79
CA ALA A 223 -19.63 24.96 18.78
C ALA A 223 -19.51 23.62 19.53
N ASN A 224 -19.65 23.68 20.86
CA ASN A 224 -19.73 22.51 21.72
C ASN A 224 -21.00 22.57 22.54
N ILE A 225 -21.80 21.52 22.50
CA ILE A 225 -23.02 21.40 23.29
C ILE A 225 -22.81 20.31 24.32
N SER A 226 -22.93 20.66 25.60
CA SER A 226 -22.81 19.71 26.71
C SER A 226 -24.17 19.57 27.38
N ILE A 227 -24.70 18.36 27.43
CA ILE A 227 -25.97 18.03 28.04
C ILE A 227 -25.68 17.13 29.25
N PRO A 228 -25.63 17.67 30.47
CA PRO A 228 -25.52 16.84 31.67
C PRO A 228 -26.81 16.05 31.90
N PHE A 229 -26.72 14.74 32.01
CA PHE A 229 -27.90 13.88 32.19
C PHE A 229 -27.82 13.01 33.45
N GLY A 230 -27.31 13.53 34.48
CA GLY A 230 -27.26 12.86 35.78
C GLY A 230 -25.98 13.19 36.55
N ASP A 231 -25.96 12.81 37.78
CA ASP A 231 -24.84 12.90 38.70
C ASP A 231 -24.57 11.53 39.36
N GLU A 232 -23.55 11.43 40.17
CA GLU A 232 -23.13 10.21 40.84
C GLU A 232 -24.26 9.59 41.69
N THR A 233 -25.17 10.42 42.27
CA THR A 233 -26.29 9.97 43.07
C THR A 233 -27.42 9.47 42.21
N SER A 234 -27.78 10.20 41.15
CA SER A 234 -28.91 9.88 40.25
C SER A 234 -28.65 8.71 39.33
N LEU A 235 -27.38 8.41 39.03
CA LEU A 235 -26.92 7.31 38.17
C LEU A 235 -26.49 6.08 38.97
N SER A 236 -26.41 6.18 40.32
CA SER A 236 -26.05 5.07 41.17
C SER A 236 -27.05 3.90 41.00
N ASN A 237 -26.51 2.69 40.75
CA ASN A 237 -27.26 1.46 40.49
C ASN A 237 -28.12 1.43 39.21
N LYS A 238 -27.85 2.32 38.24
CA LYS A 238 -28.41 2.24 36.89
C LYS A 238 -27.31 1.78 35.91
N SER A 239 -27.52 0.62 35.27
CA SER A 239 -26.68 0.21 34.16
C SER A 239 -26.99 1.10 32.95
N LEU A 240 -25.97 1.70 32.38
CA LEU A 240 -26.01 2.38 31.07
C LEU A 240 -26.02 1.35 29.95
#